data_9c2e57a18fa0d6463db3bec3ba676e87
#
_entry.id   9c2e57a18fa0d6463db3bec3ba676e87
#
_cell.length_a   1.000
_cell.length_b   1.000
_cell.length_c   1.000
_cell.angle_alpha   90.00
_cell.angle_beta   90.00
_cell.angle_gamma   90.00
#
_symmetry.space_group_name_H-M   'P 1'
#
loop_
_entity.id
_entity.type
_entity.pdbx_description
1 polymer ?
#
loop_
_entity_poly.entity_id
_entity_poly.type
_entity_poly.pdbx_seq_one_letter_code
_entity_poly.pdbx_strand_id
1 'polypeptide(L)'
;MKKIILCPNPNRDRGMETTRRADAILRQMGFQTVVCPPFKDQKDGAYGDYKTRPLTAELKSADLLITFGGDGTILHLAKLVALNKIPVLGINMGGLGFIAELEAGELEALRKLKDWNFQTEQRMMLDVTVQREGRQIYTNLGLNDAVIREGPISHVIHLKISSDGRHLADIAGDGVIVATPTGSTAYSLSAGGPVVEPVAQTMVVCPICTHNMRFSSYVLSPEHTLTIELERNGRKPVYLFVDESRAFSLKADDKIQVRRSKHTVRLVRLSERSFCEIFAQKMLPGGFEDEK
;
A
#
# COMPACT_ATOMS: atom_id res chain seq x y z
N MET A 1 20.74 10.91 -19.49
CA MET A 1 19.31 10.92 -19.86
C MET A 1 18.56 10.17 -18.79
N LYS A 2 17.50 10.75 -18.21
CA LYS A 2 16.70 10.11 -17.16
C LYS A 2 15.84 9.00 -17.74
N LYS A 3 15.72 7.90 -17.01
CA LYS A 3 14.95 6.73 -17.40
C LYS A 3 13.69 6.57 -16.57
N ILE A 4 12.55 6.51 -17.23
CA ILE A 4 11.23 6.40 -16.61
C ILE A 4 10.59 5.06 -16.97
N ILE A 5 10.21 4.30 -15.96
CA ILE A 5 9.42 3.07 -16.14
C ILE A 5 7.93 3.45 -16.18
N LEU A 6 7.22 2.95 -17.18
CA LEU A 6 5.77 3.04 -17.29
C LEU A 6 5.17 1.68 -16.91
N CYS A 7 4.36 1.66 -15.86
CA CYS A 7 3.70 0.45 -15.35
C CYS A 7 2.18 0.54 -15.52
N PRO A 8 1.65 0.31 -16.72
CA PRO A 8 0.21 0.34 -16.95
C PRO A 8 -0.47 -0.93 -16.43
N ASN A 9 -1.63 -0.74 -15.82
CA ASN A 9 -2.58 -1.81 -15.54
C ASN A 9 -3.54 -1.96 -16.75
N PRO A 10 -3.39 -3.00 -17.57
CA PRO A 10 -4.16 -3.13 -18.82
C PRO A 10 -5.66 -3.33 -18.59
N ASN A 11 -6.07 -3.71 -17.39
CA ASN A 11 -7.48 -3.82 -17.05
C ASN A 11 -8.13 -2.45 -16.79
N ARG A 12 -7.31 -1.42 -16.51
CA ARG A 12 -7.74 -0.05 -16.27
C ARG A 12 -7.42 0.88 -17.44
N ASP A 13 -6.19 0.83 -17.98
CA ASP A 13 -5.77 1.59 -19.18
C ASP A 13 -6.05 0.77 -20.45
N ARG A 14 -7.31 0.68 -20.82
CA ARG A 14 -7.76 -0.10 -21.98
C ARG A 14 -7.12 0.44 -23.26
N GLY A 15 -6.52 -0.45 -24.03
CA GLY A 15 -5.81 -0.08 -25.28
C GLY A 15 -4.55 0.75 -25.07
N MET A 16 -4.07 0.91 -23.83
CA MET A 16 -2.88 1.69 -23.50
C MET A 16 -2.96 3.17 -23.92
N GLU A 17 -4.14 3.75 -23.97
CA GLU A 17 -4.34 5.11 -24.51
C GLU A 17 -3.65 6.16 -23.63
N THR A 18 -3.90 6.12 -22.32
CA THR A 18 -3.30 7.06 -21.37
C THR A 18 -1.78 6.89 -21.31
N THR A 19 -1.32 5.62 -21.30
CA THR A 19 0.11 5.30 -21.35
C THR A 19 0.78 5.85 -22.61
N ARG A 20 0.16 5.70 -23.80
CA ARG A 20 0.69 6.24 -25.07
C ARG A 20 0.81 7.76 -25.04
N ARG A 21 -0.20 8.45 -24.53
CA ARG A 21 -0.17 9.92 -24.39
C ARG A 21 0.93 10.36 -23.44
N ALA A 22 1.04 9.73 -22.27
CA ALA A 22 2.09 10.02 -21.32
C ALA A 22 3.49 9.73 -21.88
N ASP A 23 3.67 8.59 -22.56
CA ASP A 23 4.93 8.20 -23.23
C ASP A 23 5.36 9.25 -24.24
N ALA A 24 4.44 9.75 -25.09
CA ALA A 24 4.70 10.78 -26.06
C ALA A 24 5.18 12.10 -25.41
N ILE A 25 4.49 12.54 -24.33
CA ILE A 25 4.87 13.75 -23.58
C ILE A 25 6.29 13.59 -23.00
N LEU A 26 6.57 12.45 -22.35
CA LEU A 26 7.87 12.20 -21.72
C LEU A 26 9.01 12.13 -22.72
N ARG A 27 8.81 11.46 -23.86
CA ARG A 27 9.81 11.38 -24.94
C ARG A 27 10.08 12.72 -25.59
N GLN A 28 9.05 13.57 -25.78
CA GLN A 28 9.21 14.94 -26.26
C GLN A 28 10.09 15.79 -25.33
N MET A 29 10.10 15.50 -24.03
CA MET A 29 10.95 16.14 -23.03
C MET A 29 12.37 15.53 -22.97
N GLY A 30 12.69 14.53 -23.78
CA GLY A 30 14.00 13.89 -23.83
C GLY A 30 14.23 12.77 -22.81
N PHE A 31 13.17 12.26 -22.16
CA PHE A 31 13.29 11.13 -21.26
C PHE A 31 13.33 9.79 -22.03
N GLN A 32 14.06 8.82 -21.49
CA GLN A 32 13.98 7.44 -21.95
C GLN A 32 12.84 6.74 -21.20
N THR A 33 11.90 6.15 -21.94
CA THR A 33 10.79 5.42 -21.37
C THR A 33 10.88 3.92 -21.67
N VAL A 34 10.38 3.11 -20.75
CA VAL A 34 10.27 1.65 -20.92
C VAL A 34 8.97 1.18 -20.28
N VAL A 35 8.22 0.32 -20.97
CA VAL A 35 6.98 -0.25 -20.44
C VAL A 35 7.28 -1.57 -19.76
N CYS A 36 6.85 -1.68 -18.49
CA CYS A 36 7.03 -2.87 -17.67
C CYS A 36 5.69 -3.30 -17.07
N PRO A 37 5.27 -4.57 -17.25
CA PRO A 37 4.08 -5.10 -16.59
C PRO A 37 4.17 -5.00 -15.08
N PRO A 38 3.17 -4.42 -14.38
CA PRO A 38 3.12 -4.44 -12.92
C PRO A 38 2.80 -5.83 -12.35
N PHE A 39 2.06 -6.64 -13.10
CA PHE A 39 1.61 -7.99 -12.70
C PHE A 39 2.23 -9.06 -13.59
N LYS A 40 2.46 -10.27 -13.02
CA LYS A 40 3.13 -11.37 -13.74
C LYS A 40 2.21 -12.10 -14.74
N ASP A 41 0.92 -12.23 -14.40
CA ASP A 41 -0.03 -13.08 -15.12
C ASP A 41 -0.93 -12.23 -16.03
N GLN A 42 -0.34 -11.62 -17.06
CA GLN A 42 -1.08 -10.85 -18.05
C GLN A 42 -1.24 -11.65 -19.35
N LYS A 43 -2.40 -11.48 -20.01
CA LYS A 43 -2.69 -12.12 -21.30
C LYS A 43 -1.76 -11.57 -22.39
N ASP A 44 -1.42 -12.40 -23.35
CA ASP A 44 -0.70 -11.97 -24.56
C ASP A 44 -1.48 -10.83 -25.25
N GLY A 45 -0.73 -9.81 -25.70
CA GLY A 45 -1.33 -8.63 -26.34
C GLY A 45 -1.92 -7.59 -25.40
N ALA A 46 -1.91 -7.81 -24.07
CA ALA A 46 -2.47 -6.87 -23.09
C ALA A 46 -1.84 -5.47 -23.17
N TYR A 47 -0.62 -5.36 -23.67
CA TYR A 47 0.15 -4.10 -23.77
C TYR A 47 0.20 -3.55 -25.21
N GLY A 48 -0.64 -4.05 -26.13
CA GLY A 48 -0.69 -3.61 -27.53
C GLY A 48 0.67 -3.79 -28.21
N ASP A 49 1.12 -2.74 -28.92
CA ASP A 49 2.39 -2.75 -29.68
C ASP A 49 3.65 -2.50 -28.82
N TYR A 50 3.49 -2.31 -27.50
CA TYR A 50 4.63 -2.08 -26.63
C TYR A 50 5.48 -3.35 -26.45
N LYS A 51 6.79 -3.22 -26.70
CA LYS A 51 7.77 -4.22 -26.27
C LYS A 51 8.00 -4.07 -24.76
N THR A 52 7.36 -4.93 -23.97
CA THR A 52 7.50 -4.91 -22.52
C THR A 52 8.84 -5.50 -22.07
N ARG A 53 9.31 -5.06 -20.90
CA ARG A 53 10.50 -5.58 -20.24
C ARG A 53 10.21 -6.03 -18.80
N PRO A 54 10.96 -6.99 -18.26
CA PRO A 54 10.80 -7.41 -16.88
C PRO A 54 11.06 -6.25 -15.92
N LEU A 55 10.08 -5.91 -15.09
CA LEU A 55 10.14 -4.79 -14.15
C LEU A 55 11.38 -4.87 -13.24
N THR A 56 11.65 -6.05 -12.67
CA THR A 56 12.78 -6.26 -11.73
C THR A 56 14.15 -6.00 -12.36
N ALA A 57 14.29 -6.18 -13.67
CA ALA A 57 15.53 -5.89 -14.38
C ALA A 57 15.71 -4.38 -14.60
N GLU A 58 14.61 -3.68 -14.91
CA GLU A 58 14.62 -2.25 -15.24
C GLU A 58 14.72 -1.35 -14.01
N LEU A 59 14.21 -1.78 -12.85
CA LEU A 59 14.24 -1.01 -11.61
C LEU A 59 15.64 -0.56 -11.19
N LYS A 60 16.68 -1.37 -11.44
CA LYS A 60 18.04 -1.03 -11.02
C LYS A 60 18.63 0.22 -11.70
N SER A 61 18.09 0.59 -12.84
CA SER A 61 18.57 1.72 -13.67
C SER A 61 17.53 2.81 -13.88
N ALA A 62 16.37 2.70 -13.25
CA ALA A 62 15.30 3.68 -13.38
C ALA A 62 15.45 4.84 -12.39
N ASP A 63 15.08 6.02 -12.83
CA ASP A 63 15.04 7.24 -12.02
C ASP A 63 13.63 7.53 -11.45
N LEU A 64 12.58 7.06 -12.13
CA LEU A 64 11.17 7.25 -11.77
C LEU A 64 10.35 6.07 -12.29
N LEU A 65 9.30 5.72 -11.55
CA LEU A 65 8.28 4.77 -11.99
C LEU A 65 6.93 5.50 -12.02
N ILE A 66 6.21 5.40 -13.15
CA ILE A 66 4.86 5.92 -13.32
C ILE A 66 3.89 4.76 -13.43
N THR A 67 2.87 4.73 -12.57
CA THR A 67 1.80 3.72 -12.64
C THR A 67 0.57 4.30 -13.35
N PHE A 68 -0.13 3.48 -14.12
CA PHE A 68 -1.42 3.81 -14.71
C PHE A 68 -2.44 2.81 -14.18
N GLY A 69 -3.21 3.23 -13.18
CA GLY A 69 -4.16 2.37 -12.47
C GLY A 69 -4.76 3.10 -11.27
N GLY A 70 -5.23 2.38 -10.26
CA GLY A 70 -5.65 2.95 -8.97
C GLY A 70 -4.58 2.76 -7.89
N ASP A 71 -4.95 3.11 -6.65
CA ASP A 71 -4.10 2.94 -5.46
C ASP A 71 -3.59 1.50 -5.30
N GLY A 72 -4.40 0.47 -5.63
CA GLY A 72 -3.98 -0.94 -5.61
C GLY A 72 -2.81 -1.24 -6.54
N THR A 73 -2.65 -0.53 -7.67
CA THR A 73 -1.48 -0.72 -8.55
C THR A 73 -0.20 -0.19 -7.89
N ILE A 74 -0.30 0.93 -7.18
CA ILE A 74 0.82 1.49 -6.41
C ILE A 74 1.16 0.55 -5.25
N LEU A 75 0.15 0.08 -4.52
CA LEU A 75 0.28 -0.83 -3.39
C LEU A 75 1.00 -2.13 -3.80
N HIS A 76 0.60 -2.71 -4.94
CA HIS A 76 1.25 -3.90 -5.50
C HIS A 76 2.76 -3.70 -5.76
N LEU A 77 3.16 -2.51 -6.16
CA LEU A 77 4.55 -2.16 -6.47
C LEU A 77 5.33 -1.59 -5.28
N ALA A 78 4.65 -1.22 -4.19
CA ALA A 78 5.22 -0.48 -3.06
C ALA A 78 6.51 -1.09 -2.50
N LYS A 79 6.50 -2.40 -2.25
CA LYS A 79 7.68 -3.13 -1.78
C LYS A 79 8.86 -3.05 -2.75
N LEU A 80 8.59 -3.22 -4.04
CA LEU A 80 9.65 -3.20 -5.07
C LEU A 80 10.29 -1.82 -5.20
N VAL A 81 9.47 -0.77 -5.23
CA VAL A 81 9.97 0.60 -5.38
C VAL A 81 10.68 1.08 -4.12
N ALA A 82 10.22 0.70 -2.94
CA ALA A 82 10.86 1.03 -1.66
C ALA A 82 12.24 0.39 -1.53
N LEU A 83 12.38 -0.90 -1.87
CA LEU A 83 13.65 -1.63 -1.83
C LEU A 83 14.67 -1.07 -2.83
N ASN A 84 14.21 -0.57 -3.98
CA ASN A 84 15.07 0.03 -5.01
C ASN A 84 15.19 1.55 -4.87
N LYS A 85 14.53 2.17 -3.88
CA LYS A 85 14.54 3.61 -3.61
C LYS A 85 14.11 4.46 -4.83
N ILE A 86 13.16 3.98 -5.62
CA ILE A 86 12.65 4.66 -6.81
C ILE A 86 11.41 5.46 -6.43
N PRO A 87 11.33 6.76 -6.77
CA PRO A 87 10.09 7.52 -6.60
C PRO A 87 9.00 7.01 -7.54
N VAL A 88 7.74 7.14 -7.09
CA VAL A 88 6.56 6.69 -7.83
C VAL A 88 5.64 7.86 -8.09
N LEU A 89 5.15 7.97 -9.32
CA LEU A 89 4.05 8.85 -9.70
C LEU A 89 2.85 7.98 -10.08
N GLY A 90 1.75 8.13 -9.38
CA GLY A 90 0.50 7.43 -9.72
C GLY A 90 -0.37 8.27 -10.65
N ILE A 91 -0.80 7.68 -11.77
CA ILE A 91 -1.86 8.24 -12.62
C ILE A 91 -3.10 7.37 -12.44
N ASN A 92 -4.13 7.94 -11.86
CA ASN A 92 -5.37 7.26 -11.55
C ASN A 92 -6.21 7.07 -12.82
N MET A 93 -6.71 5.85 -13.00
CA MET A 93 -7.52 5.44 -14.14
C MET A 93 -8.99 5.15 -13.76
N GLY A 94 -9.42 5.67 -12.63
CA GLY A 94 -10.79 5.50 -12.11
C GLY A 94 -11.16 6.64 -11.17
N GLY A 95 -12.01 6.37 -10.17
CA GLY A 95 -12.36 7.36 -9.15
C GLY A 95 -11.17 7.79 -8.30
N LEU A 96 -11.21 9.00 -7.76
CA LEU A 96 -10.14 9.65 -6.98
C LEU A 96 -9.48 8.72 -5.96
N GLY A 97 -8.16 8.51 -6.06
CA GLY A 97 -7.35 7.74 -5.12
C GLY A 97 -6.85 8.58 -3.93
N PHE A 98 -6.37 7.93 -2.88
CA PHE A 98 -5.66 8.58 -1.77
C PHE A 98 -4.14 8.63 -2.00
N ILE A 99 -3.62 7.80 -2.91
CA ILE A 99 -2.18 7.63 -3.14
C ILE A 99 -1.77 8.18 -4.51
N ALA A 100 -2.61 7.97 -5.53
CA ALA A 100 -2.35 8.46 -6.88
C ALA A 100 -2.35 10.00 -6.92
N GLU A 101 -1.48 10.56 -7.75
CA GLU A 101 -1.22 12.01 -7.82
C GLU A 101 -2.04 12.71 -8.90
N LEU A 102 -2.11 12.12 -10.08
CA LEU A 102 -2.79 12.68 -11.25
C LEU A 102 -3.96 11.82 -11.67
N GLU A 103 -4.92 12.43 -12.35
CA GLU A 103 -5.95 11.72 -13.09
C GLU A 103 -5.58 11.59 -14.57
N ALA A 104 -6.24 10.67 -15.28
CA ALA A 104 -5.99 10.43 -16.71
C ALA A 104 -6.16 11.68 -17.60
N GLY A 105 -6.97 12.65 -17.15
CA GLY A 105 -7.15 13.95 -17.82
C GLY A 105 -6.02 14.97 -17.57
N GLU A 106 -5.15 14.73 -16.61
CA GLU A 106 -4.18 15.73 -16.12
C GLU A 106 -2.74 15.49 -16.62
N LEU A 107 -2.57 14.73 -17.72
CA LEU A 107 -1.24 14.34 -18.23
C LEU A 107 -0.30 15.50 -18.56
N GLU A 108 -0.83 16.69 -18.86
CA GLU A 108 0.00 17.88 -19.11
C GLU A 108 0.84 18.28 -17.89
N ALA A 109 0.39 17.91 -16.67
CA ALA A 109 1.18 18.11 -15.45
C ALA A 109 2.52 17.37 -15.46
N LEU A 110 2.66 16.29 -16.27
CA LEU A 110 3.94 15.60 -16.47
C LEU A 110 5.04 16.52 -16.99
N ARG A 111 4.69 17.62 -17.65
CA ARG A 111 5.67 18.62 -18.11
C ARG A 111 6.47 19.27 -16.98
N LYS A 112 5.92 19.27 -15.74
CA LYS A 112 6.65 19.71 -14.55
C LYS A 112 7.87 18.83 -14.22
N LEU A 113 7.96 17.63 -14.79
CA LEU A 113 9.14 16.76 -14.64
C LEU A 113 10.35 17.22 -15.46
N LYS A 114 10.20 18.18 -16.40
CA LYS A 114 11.23 18.57 -17.38
C LYS A 114 12.57 18.89 -16.71
N ASP A 115 12.55 19.70 -15.69
CA ASP A 115 13.77 20.15 -15.00
C ASP A 115 14.19 19.22 -13.86
N TRP A 116 13.50 18.08 -13.71
CA TRP A 116 13.70 17.09 -12.64
C TRP A 116 13.63 17.68 -11.23
N ASN A 117 12.93 18.81 -11.08
CA ASN A 117 12.74 19.53 -9.82
C ASN A 117 11.29 19.37 -9.34
N PHE A 118 10.99 18.26 -8.70
CA PHE A 118 9.68 17.94 -8.14
C PHE A 118 9.82 17.54 -6.66
N GLN A 119 8.77 17.77 -5.91
CA GLN A 119 8.71 17.33 -4.53
C GLN A 119 8.35 15.84 -4.43
N THR A 120 8.85 15.21 -3.38
CA THR A 120 8.43 13.84 -3.03
C THR A 120 7.94 13.79 -1.60
N GLU A 121 6.83 13.11 -1.40
CA GLU A 121 6.28 12.81 -0.09
C GLU A 121 6.70 11.40 0.32
N GLN A 122 7.25 11.27 1.52
CA GLN A 122 7.67 9.97 2.05
C GLN A 122 6.52 9.31 2.80
N ARG A 123 6.18 8.09 2.42
CA ARG A 123 5.20 7.24 3.09
C ARG A 123 5.90 6.20 3.93
N MET A 124 5.55 6.16 5.21
CA MET A 124 6.01 5.16 6.16
C MET A 124 5.58 3.76 5.71
N MET A 125 6.42 2.76 5.97
CA MET A 125 6.09 1.35 5.79
C MET A 125 6.24 0.58 7.10
N LEU A 126 5.63 -0.59 7.16
CA LEU A 126 5.79 -1.55 8.25
C LEU A 126 6.75 -2.67 7.86
N ASP A 127 7.68 -3.02 8.76
CA ASP A 127 8.37 -4.32 8.77
C ASP A 127 7.49 -5.29 9.55
N VAL A 128 7.11 -6.39 8.90
CA VAL A 128 6.31 -7.45 9.51
C VAL A 128 7.08 -8.75 9.48
N THR A 129 7.29 -9.36 10.63
CA THR A 129 8.00 -10.64 10.76
C THR A 129 7.19 -11.62 11.59
N VAL A 130 7.35 -12.91 11.31
CA VAL A 130 6.79 -13.99 12.15
C VAL A 130 7.94 -14.86 12.63
N GLN A 131 7.97 -15.10 13.93
CA GLN A 131 8.87 -16.03 14.58
C GLN A 131 8.09 -17.25 15.05
N ARG A 132 8.65 -18.44 14.82
CA ARG A 132 8.17 -19.73 15.28
C ARG A 132 9.34 -20.50 15.88
N GLU A 133 9.22 -20.95 17.13
CA GLU A 133 10.29 -21.68 17.84
C GLU A 133 11.63 -20.91 17.81
N GLY A 134 11.57 -19.59 17.99
CA GLY A 134 12.74 -18.72 17.99
C GLY A 134 13.38 -18.43 16.61
N ARG A 135 12.83 -18.98 15.51
CA ARG A 135 13.32 -18.76 14.15
C ARG A 135 12.37 -17.85 13.38
N GLN A 136 12.93 -16.90 12.63
CA GLN A 136 12.15 -16.08 11.71
C GLN A 136 11.76 -16.89 10.49
N ILE A 137 10.45 -17.10 10.28
CA ILE A 137 9.88 -17.92 9.19
C ILE A 137 9.17 -17.09 8.12
N TYR A 138 8.90 -15.82 8.40
CA TYR A 138 8.25 -14.91 7.46
C TYR A 138 8.77 -13.48 7.66
N THR A 139 8.87 -12.74 6.56
CA THR A 139 9.11 -11.30 6.55
C THR A 139 8.43 -10.64 5.36
N ASN A 140 7.83 -9.48 5.59
CA ASN A 140 7.27 -8.67 4.52
C ASN A 140 7.30 -7.19 4.87
N LEU A 141 7.04 -6.33 3.85
CA LEU A 141 6.88 -4.89 3.97
C LEU A 141 5.44 -4.52 3.62
N GLY A 142 4.79 -3.73 4.46
CA GLY A 142 3.44 -3.19 4.20
C GLY A 142 3.47 -1.67 4.05
N LEU A 143 2.79 -1.14 3.04
CA LEU A 143 2.54 0.29 2.87
C LEU A 143 1.26 0.69 3.61
N ASN A 144 0.22 -0.14 3.55
CA ASN A 144 -1.03 0.10 4.25
C ASN A 144 -1.04 -0.55 5.64
N ASP A 145 -1.02 -1.87 5.70
CA ASP A 145 -1.29 -2.57 6.95
C ASP A 145 -0.75 -4.01 7.02
N ALA A 146 -0.79 -4.53 8.25
CA ALA A 146 -0.67 -5.94 8.58
C ALA A 146 -1.96 -6.36 9.30
N VAL A 147 -2.68 -7.34 8.74
CA VAL A 147 -3.96 -7.82 9.23
C VAL A 147 -3.81 -9.25 9.74
N ILE A 148 -4.12 -9.47 10.99
CA ILE A 148 -4.24 -10.82 11.59
C ILE A 148 -5.72 -11.09 11.79
N ARG A 149 -6.26 -12.12 11.14
CA ARG A 149 -7.69 -12.43 11.19
C ARG A 149 -7.95 -13.91 11.03
N GLU A 150 -9.19 -14.30 11.38
CA GLU A 150 -9.65 -15.65 11.16
C GLU A 150 -9.69 -16.05 9.68
N GLY A 151 -9.84 -17.35 9.46
CA GLY A 151 -10.03 -17.94 8.14
C GLY A 151 -11.46 -17.77 7.59
N PRO A 152 -11.81 -18.51 6.52
CA PRO A 152 -13.11 -18.39 5.84
C PRO A 152 -14.33 -18.74 6.71
N ILE A 153 -14.14 -19.57 7.74
CA ILE A 153 -15.20 -19.91 8.70
C ILE A 153 -15.04 -18.99 9.90
N SER A 154 -16.01 -18.09 10.10
CA SER A 154 -15.98 -17.13 11.19
C SER A 154 -15.91 -17.80 12.56
N HIS A 155 -14.99 -17.32 13.38
CA HIS A 155 -14.84 -17.70 14.78
C HIS A 155 -14.06 -16.63 15.53
N VAL A 156 -14.35 -16.45 16.78
CA VAL A 156 -13.59 -15.53 17.63
C VAL A 156 -12.16 -16.03 17.80
N ILE A 157 -11.19 -15.17 17.51
CA ILE A 157 -9.78 -15.41 17.82
C ILE A 157 -9.37 -14.58 19.04
N HIS A 158 -8.43 -15.10 19.81
CA HIS A 158 -7.87 -14.42 20.97
C HIS A 158 -6.43 -14.04 20.68
N LEU A 159 -6.14 -12.74 20.76
CA LEU A 159 -4.84 -12.17 20.47
C LEU A 159 -4.35 -11.38 21.68
N LYS A 160 -3.11 -11.60 22.07
CA LYS A 160 -2.41 -10.81 23.04
C LYS A 160 -1.47 -9.84 22.33
N ILE A 161 -1.62 -8.54 22.62
CA ILE A 161 -0.79 -7.51 22.02
C ILE A 161 0.09 -6.88 23.10
N SER A 162 1.36 -6.77 22.81
CA SER A 162 2.33 -6.05 23.62
C SER A 162 3.09 -5.01 22.80
N SER A 163 3.51 -3.94 23.42
CA SER A 163 4.34 -2.87 22.88
C SER A 163 5.64 -2.82 23.68
N ASP A 164 6.78 -3.04 23.01
CA ASP A 164 8.11 -3.12 23.64
C ASP A 164 8.16 -4.06 24.85
N GLY A 165 7.49 -5.21 24.72
CA GLY A 165 7.40 -6.23 25.78
C GLY A 165 6.42 -5.92 26.91
N ARG A 166 5.75 -4.76 26.89
CA ARG A 166 4.71 -4.39 27.88
C ARG A 166 3.33 -4.74 27.32
N HIS A 167 2.49 -5.33 28.15
CA HIS A 167 1.12 -5.65 27.78
C HIS A 167 0.36 -4.39 27.37
N LEU A 168 -0.28 -4.44 26.19
CA LEU A 168 -1.12 -3.37 25.66
C LEU A 168 -2.59 -3.73 25.70
N ALA A 169 -2.95 -4.92 25.19
CA ALA A 169 -4.34 -5.34 25.09
C ALA A 169 -4.47 -6.85 24.84
N ASP A 170 -5.63 -7.39 25.27
CA ASP A 170 -6.13 -8.71 24.85
C ASP A 170 -7.38 -8.48 24.00
N ILE A 171 -7.36 -9.02 22.78
CA ILE A 171 -8.46 -8.88 21.81
C ILE A 171 -9.15 -10.23 21.65
N ALA A 172 -10.49 -10.24 21.80
CA ALA A 172 -11.36 -11.32 21.40
C ALA A 172 -12.30 -10.80 20.30
N GLY A 173 -12.15 -11.27 19.08
CA GLY A 173 -12.91 -10.78 17.92
C GLY A 173 -12.49 -11.48 16.63
N ASP A 174 -12.76 -10.85 15.49
CA ASP A 174 -12.41 -11.41 14.17
C ASP A 174 -10.93 -11.19 13.84
N GLY A 175 -10.27 -10.21 14.50
CA GLY A 175 -8.87 -9.95 14.26
C GLY A 175 -8.36 -8.60 14.75
N VAL A 176 -7.18 -8.23 14.25
CA VAL A 176 -6.54 -6.93 14.48
C VAL A 176 -5.84 -6.45 13.22
N ILE A 177 -5.86 -5.14 13.00
CA ILE A 177 -5.13 -4.44 11.96
C ILE A 177 -4.06 -3.58 12.63
N VAL A 178 -2.83 -3.66 12.13
CA VAL A 178 -1.79 -2.67 12.41
C VAL A 178 -1.56 -1.89 11.14
N ALA A 179 -1.98 -0.63 11.10
CA ALA A 179 -1.93 0.21 9.91
C ALA A 179 -0.89 1.33 10.02
N THR A 180 -0.35 1.72 8.87
CA THR A 180 0.37 2.98 8.69
C THR A 180 -0.64 4.14 8.59
N PRO A 181 -0.19 5.40 8.60
CA PRO A 181 -1.05 6.54 8.26
C PRO A 181 -1.66 6.42 6.84
N THR A 182 -0.91 5.89 5.87
CA THR A 182 -1.44 5.61 4.52
C THR A 182 -2.57 4.59 4.56
N GLY A 183 -2.41 3.50 5.32
CA GLY A 183 -3.42 2.45 5.50
C GLY A 183 -4.60 2.85 6.37
N SER A 184 -4.51 3.99 7.09
CA SER A 184 -5.62 4.45 7.95
C SER A 184 -6.90 4.73 7.17
N THR A 185 -6.81 5.03 5.88
CA THR A 185 -7.95 5.25 4.97
C THR A 185 -8.36 4.00 4.18
N ALA A 186 -7.73 2.85 4.47
CA ALA A 186 -8.02 1.54 3.85
C ALA A 186 -8.86 0.65 4.79
N TYR A 187 -8.46 -0.59 5.01
CA TYR A 187 -9.23 -1.53 5.84
C TYR A 187 -9.37 -1.06 7.30
N SER A 188 -8.37 -0.36 7.84
CA SER A 188 -8.45 0.24 9.17
C SER A 188 -9.65 1.17 9.33
N LEU A 189 -9.94 2.02 8.32
CA LEU A 189 -11.12 2.89 8.34
C LEU A 189 -12.42 2.09 8.39
N SER A 190 -12.55 1.06 7.57
CA SER A 190 -13.73 0.17 7.54
C SER A 190 -13.94 -0.57 8.87
N ALA A 191 -12.85 -0.84 9.60
CA ALA A 191 -12.90 -1.46 10.92
C ALA A 191 -13.15 -0.45 12.06
N GLY A 192 -13.38 0.84 11.75
CA GLY A 192 -13.64 1.89 12.76
C GLY A 192 -12.37 2.54 13.31
N GLY A 193 -11.24 2.40 12.63
CA GLY A 193 -10.01 3.10 12.96
C GLY A 193 -10.07 4.60 12.61
N PRO A 194 -9.23 5.44 13.23
CA PRO A 194 -9.15 6.86 12.95
C PRO A 194 -8.53 7.13 11.58
N VAL A 195 -8.95 8.23 10.95
CA VAL A 195 -8.24 8.79 9.79
C VAL A 195 -6.98 9.48 10.30
N VAL A 196 -5.85 9.18 9.69
CA VAL A 196 -4.55 9.77 10.02
C VAL A 196 -3.95 10.39 8.77
N GLU A 197 -3.45 11.60 8.89
CA GLU A 197 -2.78 12.28 7.80
C GLU A 197 -1.57 11.45 7.33
N PRO A 198 -1.42 11.18 6.02
CA PRO A 198 -0.42 10.23 5.50
C PRO A 198 1.04 10.57 5.81
N VAL A 199 1.36 11.83 6.08
CA VAL A 199 2.71 12.29 6.44
C VAL A 199 3.01 12.13 7.92
N ALA A 200 2.01 11.86 8.75
CA ALA A 200 2.20 11.59 10.18
C ALA A 200 3.07 10.34 10.38
N GLN A 201 3.78 10.33 11.49
CA GLN A 201 4.65 9.20 11.85
C GLN A 201 4.02 8.47 13.05
N THR A 202 3.09 7.55 12.77
CA THR A 202 2.36 6.79 13.77
C THR A 202 2.03 5.38 13.28
N MET A 203 1.69 4.48 14.19
CA MET A 203 1.05 3.20 13.89
C MET A 203 -0.34 3.18 14.51
N VAL A 204 -1.32 2.70 13.76
CA VAL A 204 -2.70 2.52 14.24
C VAL A 204 -2.92 1.04 14.51
N VAL A 205 -3.36 0.70 15.72
CA VAL A 205 -3.80 -0.66 16.08
C VAL A 205 -5.32 -0.63 16.18
N CYS A 206 -5.98 -1.29 15.25
CA CYS A 206 -7.45 -1.31 15.14
C CYS A 206 -7.99 -2.73 15.27
N PRO A 207 -8.85 -3.05 16.25
CA PRO A 207 -9.48 -4.35 16.37
C PRO A 207 -10.54 -4.53 15.28
N ILE A 208 -10.78 -5.77 14.87
CA ILE A 208 -11.85 -6.12 13.93
C ILE A 208 -12.95 -6.82 14.70
N CYS A 209 -14.16 -6.23 14.71
CA CYS A 209 -15.37 -6.80 15.34
C CYS A 209 -15.10 -7.37 16.75
N THR A 210 -14.44 -6.59 17.59
CA THR A 210 -14.12 -7.04 18.95
C THR A 210 -15.36 -7.21 19.82
N HIS A 211 -15.42 -8.28 20.59
CA HIS A 211 -16.43 -8.51 21.60
C HIS A 211 -16.18 -7.70 22.89
N ASN A 212 -14.97 -7.16 23.04
CA ASN A 212 -14.63 -6.31 24.17
C ASN A 212 -14.97 -4.85 23.84
N MET A 213 -16.15 -4.39 24.28
CA MET A 213 -16.66 -3.03 24.05
C MET A 213 -15.79 -1.91 24.67
N ARG A 214 -14.81 -2.25 25.52
CA ARG A 214 -13.88 -1.27 26.12
C ARG A 214 -12.64 -1.05 25.28
N PHE A 215 -12.45 -1.81 24.20
CA PHE A 215 -11.29 -1.68 23.34
C PHE A 215 -11.61 -0.73 22.21
N SER A 216 -10.86 0.37 22.13
CA SER A 216 -10.85 1.29 20.98
C SER A 216 -9.53 1.17 20.22
N SER A 217 -9.45 1.79 19.05
CA SER A 217 -8.21 1.85 18.28
C SER A 217 -7.14 2.65 19.02
N TYR A 218 -5.89 2.23 18.97
CA TYR A 218 -4.75 2.95 19.50
C TYR A 218 -3.96 3.62 18.37
N VAL A 219 -3.51 4.85 18.62
CA VAL A 219 -2.51 5.54 17.79
C VAL A 219 -1.22 5.59 18.59
N LEU A 220 -0.18 4.95 18.08
CA LEU A 220 1.07 4.72 18.80
C LEU A 220 2.24 5.38 18.08
N SER A 221 3.29 5.70 18.83
CA SER A 221 4.56 6.15 18.25
C SER A 221 5.12 5.11 17.28
N PRO A 222 5.74 5.52 16.17
CA PRO A 222 6.35 4.62 15.18
C PRO A 222 7.61 3.93 15.72
N GLU A 223 8.14 4.38 16.86
CA GLU A 223 9.35 3.81 17.48
C GLU A 223 9.05 2.50 18.23
N HIS A 224 7.79 2.21 18.51
CA HIS A 224 7.40 0.98 19.21
C HIS A 224 7.53 -0.24 18.29
N THR A 225 7.87 -1.37 18.92
CA THR A 225 7.74 -2.70 18.32
C THR A 225 6.53 -3.38 18.93
N LEU A 226 5.52 -3.63 18.09
CA LEU A 226 4.34 -4.39 18.49
C LEU A 226 4.63 -5.88 18.34
N THR A 227 4.28 -6.65 19.35
CA THR A 227 4.30 -8.12 19.30
C THR A 227 2.88 -8.61 19.50
N ILE A 228 2.38 -9.41 18.55
CA ILE A 228 1.06 -10.00 18.58
C ILE A 228 1.24 -11.52 18.68
N GLU A 229 0.64 -12.10 19.70
CA GLU A 229 0.70 -13.52 19.99
C GLU A 229 -0.70 -14.11 19.89
N LEU A 230 -0.80 -15.24 19.21
CA LEU A 230 -2.05 -15.98 19.09
C LEU A 230 -2.21 -16.87 20.32
N GLU A 231 -3.24 -16.64 21.11
CA GLU A 231 -3.61 -17.59 22.17
C GLU A 231 -4.11 -18.90 21.53
N ARG A 232 -4.01 -20.01 22.27
CA ARG A 232 -4.41 -21.32 21.76
C ARG A 232 -5.90 -21.36 21.40
N ASN A 233 -6.21 -21.15 20.12
CA ASN A 233 -7.57 -21.14 19.58
C ASN A 233 -8.03 -22.51 19.01
N GLY A 234 -7.50 -23.60 19.54
CA GLY A 234 -7.80 -24.92 19.02
C GLY A 234 -7.20 -25.13 17.61
N ARG A 235 -7.95 -25.83 16.72
CA ARG A 235 -7.51 -26.16 15.35
C ARG A 235 -7.98 -25.15 14.29
N LYS A 236 -8.47 -23.98 14.69
CA LYS A 236 -9.07 -23.01 13.75
C LYS A 236 -7.98 -22.20 13.06
N PRO A 237 -8.06 -22.02 11.73
CA PRO A 237 -7.02 -21.32 10.98
C PRO A 237 -7.05 -19.81 11.21
N VAL A 238 -5.88 -19.23 11.47
CA VAL A 238 -5.66 -17.78 11.55
C VAL A 238 -4.61 -17.41 10.52
N TYR A 239 -4.77 -16.26 9.90
CA TYR A 239 -3.90 -15.80 8.83
C TYR A 239 -3.38 -14.40 9.09
N LEU A 240 -2.15 -14.18 8.61
CA LEU A 240 -1.54 -12.86 8.46
C LEU A 240 -1.59 -12.46 6.99
N PHE A 241 -2.05 -11.24 6.74
CA PHE A 241 -1.97 -10.55 5.46
C PHE A 241 -1.13 -9.28 5.65
N VAL A 242 -0.29 -8.97 4.69
CA VAL A 242 0.46 -7.70 4.65
C VAL A 242 0.15 -7.07 3.30
N ASP A 243 -0.57 -5.95 3.31
CA ASP A 243 -1.17 -5.37 2.10
C ASP A 243 -1.93 -6.46 1.29
N GLU A 244 -1.77 -6.47 -0.03
CA GLU A 244 -2.38 -7.46 -0.94
C GLU A 244 -1.57 -8.78 -1.04
N SER A 245 -0.69 -9.08 -0.07
CA SER A 245 0.12 -10.30 -0.13
C SER A 245 -0.72 -11.56 0.07
N ARG A 246 -0.16 -12.70 -0.38
CA ARG A 246 -0.78 -14.00 -0.09
C ARG A 246 -0.87 -14.23 1.41
N ALA A 247 -2.00 -14.81 1.84
CA ALA A 247 -2.24 -15.19 3.22
C ALA A 247 -1.11 -16.08 3.75
N PHE A 248 -0.55 -15.72 4.90
CA PHE A 248 0.39 -16.54 5.63
C PHE A 248 -0.34 -17.23 6.80
N SER A 249 -0.34 -18.57 6.82
CA SER A 249 -1.02 -19.33 7.87
C SER A 249 -0.21 -19.29 9.17
N LEU A 250 -0.85 -18.78 10.22
CA LEU A 250 -0.31 -18.73 11.57
C LEU A 250 -0.59 -20.00 12.35
N LYS A 251 0.30 -20.36 13.27
CA LYS A 251 0.13 -21.46 14.24
C LYS A 251 0.11 -20.88 15.66
N ALA A 252 -0.38 -21.67 16.60
CA ALA A 252 -0.23 -21.35 18.01
C ALA A 252 1.27 -21.13 18.33
N ASP A 253 1.55 -20.22 19.24
CA ASP A 253 2.89 -19.83 19.67
C ASP A 253 3.72 -19.04 18.62
N ASP A 254 3.15 -18.73 17.43
CA ASP A 254 3.76 -17.76 16.52
C ASP A 254 3.75 -16.36 17.15
N LYS A 255 4.88 -15.67 17.03
CA LYS A 255 5.03 -14.28 17.44
C LYS A 255 5.13 -13.40 16.21
N ILE A 256 4.13 -12.56 16.01
CA ILE A 256 4.09 -11.60 14.92
C ILE A 256 4.65 -10.29 15.45
N GLN A 257 5.74 -9.79 14.86
CA GLN A 257 6.31 -8.49 15.18
C GLN A 257 6.01 -7.51 14.06
N VAL A 258 5.51 -6.34 14.43
CA VAL A 258 5.22 -5.22 13.53
C VAL A 258 5.91 -3.98 14.07
N ARG A 259 6.69 -3.32 13.22
CA ARG A 259 7.39 -2.07 13.56
C ARG A 259 7.52 -1.18 12.33
N ARG A 260 7.86 0.09 12.53
CA ARG A 260 8.23 0.97 11.43
C ARG A 260 9.41 0.38 10.66
N SER A 261 9.29 0.37 9.34
CA SER A 261 10.39 -0.01 8.46
C SER A 261 11.36 1.16 8.26
N LYS A 262 12.64 0.83 8.01
CA LYS A 262 13.62 1.79 7.47
C LYS A 262 13.37 2.16 5.99
N HIS A 263 12.54 1.38 5.31
CA HIS A 263 12.17 1.63 3.94
C HIS A 263 10.93 2.52 3.88
N THR A 264 10.88 3.41 2.90
CA THR A 264 9.75 4.30 2.63
C THR A 264 9.40 4.26 1.15
N VAL A 265 8.14 4.49 0.83
CA VAL A 265 7.73 4.79 -0.55
C VAL A 265 7.79 6.30 -0.73
N ARG A 266 8.44 6.76 -1.80
CA ARG A 266 8.50 8.17 -2.18
C ARG A 266 7.50 8.44 -3.28
N LEU A 267 6.43 9.17 -2.97
CA LEU A 267 5.42 9.59 -3.94
C LEU A 267 5.79 10.95 -4.52
N VAL A 268 5.82 11.05 -5.84
CA VAL A 268 6.04 12.32 -6.54
C VAL A 268 4.79 13.17 -6.41
N ARG A 269 4.96 14.47 -6.11
CA ARG A 269 3.89 15.46 -6.00
C ARG A 269 4.06 16.51 -7.11
N LEU A 270 3.04 16.64 -7.93
CA LEU A 270 2.97 17.61 -9.04
C LEU A 270 1.76 18.55 -8.90
N SER A 271 0.79 18.20 -8.07
CA SER A 271 -0.37 19.01 -7.74
C SER A 271 -0.22 19.65 -6.35
N GLU A 272 -1.05 20.65 -6.08
CA GLU A 272 -1.13 21.32 -4.76
C GLU A 272 -2.28 20.74 -3.90
N ARG A 273 -2.90 19.65 -4.33
CA ARG A 273 -4.02 19.04 -3.60
C ARG A 273 -3.56 18.55 -2.22
N SER A 274 -4.23 19.03 -1.21
CA SER A 274 -4.02 18.57 0.17
C SER A 274 -4.74 17.26 0.46
N PHE A 275 -4.26 16.52 1.47
CA PHE A 275 -4.94 15.31 1.94
C PHE A 275 -6.39 15.61 2.37
N CYS A 276 -6.61 16.75 3.06
CA CYS A 276 -7.95 17.12 3.54
C CYS A 276 -8.94 17.34 2.39
N GLU A 277 -8.50 17.96 1.29
CA GLU A 277 -9.34 18.15 0.09
C GLU A 277 -9.69 16.82 -0.56
N ILE A 278 -8.69 15.93 -0.74
CA ILE A 278 -8.92 14.58 -1.27
C ILE A 278 -9.89 13.79 -0.38
N PHE A 279 -9.68 13.84 0.94
CA PHE A 279 -10.52 13.13 1.90
C PHE A 279 -11.96 13.66 1.88
N ALA A 280 -12.14 14.98 1.91
CA ALA A 280 -13.45 15.61 1.85
C ALA A 280 -14.20 15.25 0.57
N GLN A 281 -13.53 15.31 -0.58
CA GLN A 281 -14.13 14.96 -1.87
C GLN A 281 -14.59 13.49 -1.92
N LYS A 282 -13.83 12.56 -1.27
CA LYS A 282 -14.18 11.14 -1.24
C LYS A 282 -15.26 10.78 -0.25
N MET A 283 -15.34 11.46 0.88
CA MET A 283 -16.17 11.06 2.03
C MET A 283 -17.46 11.88 2.17
N LEU A 284 -17.56 13.03 1.51
CA LEU A 284 -18.78 13.81 1.54
C LEU A 284 -19.85 13.22 0.60
N PRO A 285 -21.15 13.31 0.96
CA PRO A 285 -22.26 12.93 0.07
C PRO A 285 -22.19 13.74 -1.23
N GLY A 286 -22.07 13.07 -2.37
CA GLY A 286 -21.82 13.66 -3.70
C GLY A 286 -20.43 13.38 -4.27
N GLY A 287 -19.48 12.88 -3.48
CA GLY A 287 -18.17 12.44 -3.96
C GLY A 287 -18.17 11.07 -4.67
N PHE A 288 -19.28 10.37 -4.70
CA PHE A 288 -19.47 9.07 -5.35
C PHE A 288 -20.45 9.11 -6.53
N GLU A 289 -20.79 10.28 -7.05
CA GLU A 289 -21.51 10.35 -8.33
C GLU A 289 -20.51 9.97 -9.43
N ASP A 290 -20.84 8.87 -10.13
CA ASP A 290 -20.26 8.30 -11.34
C ASP A 290 -19.41 7.03 -11.19
N GLU A 291 -20.00 5.99 -10.58
CA GLU A 291 -19.78 4.61 -11.05
C GLU A 291 -21.09 4.08 -11.67
N LYS A 292 -21.36 4.50 -12.92
CA LYS A 292 -22.29 3.82 -13.82
C LYS A 292 -21.56 3.26 -15.03
#